data_3ed166ca7aca38ebe120230f37d48ce9
#
_entry.id   3ed166ca7aca38ebe120230f37d48ce9
#
_cell.length_a   1.000
_cell.length_b   1.000
_cell.length_c   1.000
_cell.angle_alpha   90.00
_cell.angle_beta   90.00
_cell.angle_gamma   90.00
#
_symmetry.space_group_name_H-M   'P 1'
#
loop_
_entity.id
_entity.type
_entity.pdbx_description
1 polymer ?
#
loop_
_entity_poly.entity_id
_entity_poly.type
_entity_poly.pdbx_seq_one_letter_code
_entity_poly.pdbx_strand_id
1 'polypeptide(L)'
;MIKTKFGSIVSHKFNNQYICYDSSIQPILKDRILASLDSDEFRLSNTSNFLDLNNGLIKKHFCRKGAMHLFNDNYFYYGLKNTRPIREQKNHMDFMNIVKNSKNEWVTSKLELCMPIFSYVIRSNLFYKGDIILSKITGETLDKTLMKRLKINIEEEVGLCFRFLFDNGVYNFDMNLTNIIYNPESDKLSFIDFDKVTINS
;
A
#
# COMPACT_ATOMS: atom_id res chain seq x y z
N MET A 1 -22.64 14.32 3.30
CA MET A 1 -21.30 13.70 3.37
C MET A 1 -20.85 13.68 4.82
N ILE A 2 -20.51 12.52 5.39
CA ILE A 2 -20.02 12.38 6.77
C ILE A 2 -18.50 12.28 6.73
N LYS A 3 -17.80 13.15 7.45
CA LYS A 3 -16.33 13.17 7.57
C LYS A 3 -15.94 12.56 8.92
N THR A 4 -15.05 11.55 8.90
CA THR A 4 -14.49 10.94 10.11
C THR A 4 -12.96 10.94 10.00
N LYS A 5 -12.25 11.05 11.13
CA LYS A 5 -10.78 11.10 11.15
C LYS A 5 -10.23 9.93 12.01
N PHE A 6 -9.20 9.24 11.51
CA PHE A 6 -8.46 8.17 12.18
C PHE A 6 -6.98 8.55 12.19
N GLY A 7 -6.49 9.19 13.25
CA GLY A 7 -5.16 9.78 13.22
C GLY A 7 -5.05 10.85 12.12
N SER A 8 -4.13 10.70 11.17
CA SER A 8 -4.01 11.58 10.00
C SER A 8 -4.95 11.20 8.84
N ILE A 9 -5.55 10.01 8.86
CA ILE A 9 -6.46 9.57 7.81
C ILE A 9 -7.84 10.22 7.98
N VAL A 10 -8.32 10.84 6.92
CA VAL A 10 -9.65 11.43 6.80
C VAL A 10 -10.48 10.54 5.90
N SER A 11 -11.71 10.21 6.33
CA SER A 11 -12.65 9.47 5.51
C SER A 11 -13.85 10.32 5.12
N HIS A 12 -14.27 10.18 3.87
CA HIS A 12 -15.53 10.71 3.36
C HIS A 12 -16.47 9.56 3.03
N LYS A 13 -17.70 9.64 3.49
CA LYS A 13 -18.73 8.65 3.23
C LYS A 13 -19.75 9.17 2.22
N PHE A 14 -19.99 8.37 1.18
CA PHE A 14 -21.06 8.52 0.20
C PHE A 14 -21.89 7.24 0.16
N ASN A 15 -23.14 7.28 0.57
CA ASN A 15 -23.98 6.09 0.64
C ASN A 15 -23.29 4.94 1.39
N ASN A 16 -22.95 3.89 0.68
CA ASN A 16 -22.22 2.70 1.16
C ASN A 16 -20.73 2.70 0.82
N GLN A 17 -20.20 3.80 0.28
CA GLN A 17 -18.82 3.94 -0.18
C GLN A 17 -18.05 4.86 0.78
N TYR A 18 -16.77 4.53 0.99
CA TYR A 18 -15.84 5.31 1.81
C TYR A 18 -14.57 5.57 1.03
N ILE A 19 -14.14 6.82 1.04
CA ILE A 19 -12.86 7.26 0.49
C ILE A 19 -12.03 7.76 1.66
N CYS A 20 -10.82 7.23 1.77
CA CYS A 20 -9.92 7.56 2.86
C CYS A 20 -8.57 8.00 2.30
N TYR A 21 -8.04 9.11 2.80
CA TYR A 21 -6.75 9.67 2.40
C TYR A 21 -6.08 10.36 3.58
N ASP A 22 -4.78 10.60 3.46
CA ASP A 22 -4.05 11.37 4.47
C ASP A 22 -4.49 12.83 4.45
N SER A 23 -4.60 13.43 5.64
CA SER A 23 -5.04 14.83 5.78
C SER A 23 -4.06 15.84 5.18
N SER A 24 -2.82 15.44 4.92
CA SER A 24 -1.77 16.28 4.30
C SER A 24 -1.81 16.26 2.76
N ILE A 25 -2.69 15.43 2.16
CA ILE A 25 -2.78 15.36 0.69
C ILE A 25 -3.20 16.71 0.09
N GLN A 26 -2.53 17.09 -0.98
CA GLN A 26 -2.81 18.38 -1.63
C GLN A 26 -4.26 18.47 -2.10
N PRO A 27 -4.95 19.63 -1.92
CA PRO A 27 -6.35 19.81 -2.31
C PRO A 27 -6.63 19.44 -3.78
N ILE A 28 -5.74 19.83 -4.69
CA ILE A 28 -5.88 19.55 -6.13
C ILE A 28 -5.92 18.03 -6.41
N LEU A 29 -5.06 17.27 -5.75
CA LEU A 29 -5.03 15.81 -5.90
C LEU A 29 -6.31 15.18 -5.31
N LYS A 30 -6.76 15.70 -4.17
CA LYS A 30 -8.02 15.29 -3.55
C LYS A 30 -9.22 15.50 -4.49
N ASP A 31 -9.33 16.67 -5.12
CA ASP A 31 -10.46 16.99 -6.00
C ASP A 31 -10.42 16.12 -7.28
N ARG A 32 -9.24 15.84 -7.84
CA ARG A 32 -9.07 14.88 -8.93
C ARG A 32 -9.50 13.46 -8.53
N ILE A 33 -9.13 12.99 -7.33
CA ILE A 33 -9.53 11.70 -6.80
C ILE A 33 -11.06 11.63 -6.68
N LEU A 34 -11.68 12.66 -6.10
CA LEU A 34 -13.13 12.71 -5.94
C LEU A 34 -13.86 12.74 -7.29
N ALA A 35 -13.35 13.48 -8.26
CA ALA A 35 -13.92 13.54 -9.61
C ALA A 35 -13.77 12.21 -10.39
N SER A 36 -12.66 11.49 -10.18
CA SER A 36 -12.42 10.21 -10.87
C SER A 36 -13.27 9.06 -10.35
N LEU A 37 -13.85 9.16 -9.16
CA LEU A 37 -14.71 8.10 -8.60
C LEU A 37 -16.02 7.89 -9.35
N ASP A 38 -16.47 8.89 -10.10
CA ASP A 38 -17.64 8.78 -10.96
C ASP A 38 -17.29 8.17 -12.34
N SER A 39 -15.99 7.99 -12.63
CA SER A 39 -15.53 7.37 -13.89
C SER A 39 -15.49 5.83 -13.78
N ASP A 40 -15.77 5.16 -14.91
CA ASP A 40 -15.70 3.69 -15.00
C ASP A 40 -14.28 3.14 -14.77
N GLU A 41 -13.25 3.97 -14.88
CA GLU A 41 -11.84 3.60 -14.64
C GLU A 41 -11.57 3.13 -13.21
N PHE A 42 -12.37 3.61 -12.24
CA PHE A 42 -12.25 3.21 -10.83
C PHE A 42 -13.15 2.04 -10.45
N ARG A 43 -13.97 1.53 -11.37
CA ARG A 43 -14.74 0.33 -11.08
C ARG A 43 -13.83 -0.86 -10.87
N LEU A 44 -14.16 -1.65 -9.87
CA LEU A 44 -13.44 -2.87 -9.49
C LEU A 44 -13.33 -3.79 -10.72
N SER A 45 -12.13 -3.91 -11.30
CA SER A 45 -11.90 -4.94 -12.32
C SER A 45 -11.73 -6.28 -11.62
N ASN A 46 -12.53 -7.26 -11.98
CA ASN A 46 -12.47 -8.61 -11.40
C ASN A 46 -11.26 -9.44 -11.87
N THR A 47 -10.35 -8.87 -12.68
CA THR A 47 -9.38 -9.67 -13.45
C THR A 47 -7.94 -9.55 -13.01
N SER A 48 -7.54 -8.52 -12.27
CA SER A 48 -6.17 -8.40 -11.75
C SER A 48 -6.11 -7.72 -10.40
N ASN A 49 -5.20 -8.18 -9.54
CA ASN A 49 -4.97 -7.57 -8.23
C ASN A 49 -4.31 -6.18 -8.34
N PHE A 50 -3.69 -5.88 -9.49
CA PHE A 50 -3.00 -4.61 -9.74
C PHE A 50 -3.37 -4.06 -11.11
N LEU A 51 -3.67 -2.78 -11.15
CA LEU A 51 -3.94 -2.01 -12.37
C LEU A 51 -3.02 -0.79 -12.39
N ASP A 52 -2.22 -0.66 -13.44
CA ASP A 52 -1.46 0.57 -13.70
C ASP A 52 -2.41 1.63 -14.25
N LEU A 53 -2.46 2.77 -13.58
CA LEU A 53 -3.31 3.91 -13.95
C LEU A 53 -2.62 4.90 -14.89
N ASN A 54 -1.44 4.55 -15.44
CA ASN A 54 -0.65 5.34 -16.40
C ASN A 54 -0.18 6.74 -15.94
N ASN A 55 -0.46 7.13 -14.69
CA ASN A 55 -0.13 8.44 -14.13
C ASN A 55 0.91 8.34 -13.00
N GLY A 56 1.76 7.30 -13.01
CA GLY A 56 2.65 7.02 -11.89
C GLY A 56 1.91 6.50 -10.66
N LEU A 57 0.72 5.95 -10.84
CA LEU A 57 -0.12 5.38 -9.80
C LEU A 57 -0.47 3.93 -10.13
N ILE A 58 -0.63 3.12 -9.07
CA ILE A 58 -1.11 1.74 -9.14
C ILE A 58 -2.33 1.59 -8.26
N LYS A 59 -3.39 0.96 -8.80
CA LYS A 59 -4.51 0.47 -8.02
C LYS A 59 -4.27 -0.97 -7.61
N LYS A 60 -4.37 -1.28 -6.31
CA LYS A 60 -4.35 -2.62 -5.76
C LYS A 60 -5.76 -2.99 -5.29
N HIS A 61 -6.33 -4.04 -5.87
CA HIS A 61 -7.57 -4.65 -5.42
C HIS A 61 -7.29 -5.75 -4.41
N PHE A 62 -8.07 -5.80 -3.32
CA PHE A 62 -7.95 -6.85 -2.31
C PHE A 62 -8.81 -8.05 -2.70
N CYS A 63 -8.15 -9.08 -3.22
CA CYS A 63 -8.80 -10.34 -3.61
C CYS A 63 -8.60 -11.43 -2.56
N ARG A 64 -9.57 -12.35 -2.48
CA ARG A 64 -9.41 -13.61 -1.75
C ARG A 64 -8.70 -14.63 -2.64
N LYS A 65 -7.77 -15.38 -2.05
CA LYS A 65 -7.04 -16.47 -2.74
C LYS A 65 -7.46 -17.84 -2.19
N GLY A 66 -7.25 -18.89 -2.99
CA GLY A 66 -7.55 -20.28 -2.60
C GLY A 66 -9.05 -20.57 -2.50
N ALA A 67 -9.43 -21.51 -1.62
CA ALA A 67 -10.83 -21.95 -1.46
C ALA A 67 -11.80 -20.81 -1.08
N MET A 68 -11.29 -19.72 -0.51
CA MET A 68 -12.08 -18.55 -0.14
C MET A 68 -12.46 -17.64 -1.33
N HIS A 69 -11.99 -17.94 -2.53
CA HIS A 69 -12.36 -17.24 -3.78
C HIS A 69 -13.88 -17.31 -4.06
N LEU A 70 -14.57 -18.34 -3.54
CA LEU A 70 -16.03 -18.49 -3.63
C LEU A 70 -16.80 -17.29 -3.03
N PHE A 71 -16.19 -16.50 -2.16
CA PHE A 71 -16.81 -15.31 -1.57
C PHE A 71 -16.63 -14.03 -2.41
N ASN A 72 -16.14 -14.12 -3.66
CA ASN A 72 -16.05 -13.00 -4.62
C ASN A 72 -15.46 -11.73 -3.99
N ASP A 73 -14.28 -11.82 -3.34
CA ASP A 73 -13.57 -10.69 -2.73
C ASP A 73 -14.34 -9.92 -1.64
N ASN A 74 -15.43 -10.51 -1.13
CA ASN A 74 -16.16 -9.95 0.01
C ASN A 74 -15.47 -10.30 1.32
N TYR A 75 -15.14 -9.30 2.11
CA TYR A 75 -14.57 -9.42 3.46
C TYR A 75 -15.62 -9.03 4.49
N PHE A 76 -15.59 -9.65 5.67
CA PHE A 76 -16.46 -9.23 6.78
C PHE A 76 -16.10 -7.82 7.23
N TYR A 77 -17.14 -6.99 7.43
CA TYR A 77 -16.98 -5.60 7.86
C TYR A 77 -17.09 -5.47 9.38
N TYR A 78 -15.95 -5.27 10.03
CA TYR A 78 -15.85 -5.01 11.48
C TYR A 78 -15.52 -3.55 11.78
N GLY A 79 -15.98 -2.63 10.95
CA GLY A 79 -15.67 -1.20 11.00
C GLY A 79 -14.61 -0.78 10.00
N LEU A 80 -14.70 0.48 9.56
CA LEU A 80 -13.90 1.03 8.46
C LEU A 80 -12.39 0.89 8.70
N LYS A 81 -11.92 1.25 9.90
CA LYS A 81 -10.50 1.19 10.26
C LYS A 81 -9.88 -0.23 10.22
N ASN A 82 -10.73 -1.26 10.30
CA ASN A 82 -10.30 -2.66 10.28
C ASN A 82 -10.32 -3.26 8.88
N THR A 83 -10.72 -2.49 7.86
CA THR A 83 -10.68 -2.96 6.48
C THR A 83 -9.23 -3.00 5.96
N ARG A 84 -8.92 -3.99 5.12
CA ARG A 84 -7.56 -4.20 4.58
C ARG A 84 -6.98 -2.96 3.90
N PRO A 85 -7.73 -2.23 3.02
CA PRO A 85 -7.19 -1.02 2.39
C PRO A 85 -6.76 0.04 3.40
N ILE A 86 -7.56 0.25 4.47
CA ILE A 86 -7.26 1.27 5.47
C ILE A 86 -6.09 0.85 6.36
N ARG A 87 -6.00 -0.43 6.74
CA ARG A 87 -4.85 -0.94 7.49
C ARG A 87 -3.56 -0.80 6.69
N GLU A 88 -3.58 -1.21 5.42
CA GLU A 88 -2.41 -1.10 4.55
C GLU A 88 -2.02 0.36 4.35
N GLN A 89 -2.98 1.26 4.12
CA GLN A 89 -2.72 2.69 4.03
C GLN A 89 -2.03 3.24 5.29
N LYS A 90 -2.57 2.89 6.47
CA LYS A 90 -2.00 3.30 7.76
C LYS A 90 -0.57 2.76 7.91
N ASN A 91 -0.36 1.48 7.65
CA ASN A 91 0.95 0.84 7.80
C ASN A 91 1.99 1.44 6.85
N HIS A 92 1.62 1.77 5.60
CA HIS A 92 2.50 2.51 4.70
C HIS A 92 2.87 3.88 5.27
N MET A 93 1.92 4.63 5.82
CA MET A 93 2.17 5.94 6.40
C MET A 93 3.07 5.86 7.63
N ASP A 94 2.80 4.91 8.53
CA ASP A 94 3.62 4.69 9.71
C ASP A 94 5.05 4.29 9.33
N PHE A 95 5.22 3.41 8.34
CA PHE A 95 6.53 3.03 7.80
C PHE A 95 7.25 4.24 7.19
N MET A 96 6.58 5.05 6.38
CA MET A 96 7.15 6.27 5.82
C MET A 96 7.63 7.23 6.91
N ASN A 97 6.89 7.36 8.01
CA ASN A 97 7.29 8.20 9.15
C ASN A 97 8.53 7.64 9.84
N ILE A 98 8.63 6.31 10.03
CA ILE A 98 9.83 5.65 10.58
C ILE A 98 11.05 5.98 9.72
N VAL A 99 10.96 5.79 8.40
CA VAL A 99 12.09 6.04 7.49
C VAL A 99 12.46 7.53 7.46
N LYS A 100 11.48 8.44 7.36
CA LYS A 100 11.72 9.90 7.32
C LYS A 100 12.35 10.44 8.61
N ASN A 101 12.02 9.86 9.76
CA ASN A 101 12.56 10.27 11.06
C ASN A 101 13.85 9.51 11.43
N SER A 102 14.29 8.59 10.60
CA SER A 102 15.51 7.84 10.85
C SER A 102 16.75 8.72 10.69
N LYS A 103 17.70 8.54 11.61
CA LYS A 103 19.06 9.10 11.51
C LYS A 103 20.01 8.20 10.72
N ASN A 104 19.56 7.05 10.28
CA ASN A 104 20.36 6.13 9.49
C ASN A 104 20.35 6.57 8.02
N GLU A 105 21.34 7.37 7.63
CA GLU A 105 21.47 7.93 6.29
C GLU A 105 21.57 6.84 5.22
N TRP A 106 22.22 5.71 5.52
CA TRP A 106 22.32 4.60 4.60
C TRP A 106 20.92 4.05 4.25
N VAL A 107 20.08 3.76 5.26
CA VAL A 107 18.72 3.26 5.06
C VAL A 107 17.87 4.29 4.29
N THR A 108 17.94 5.57 4.67
CA THR A 108 17.14 6.60 4.01
C THR A 108 17.56 6.83 2.56
N SER A 109 18.84 6.61 2.23
CA SER A 109 19.33 6.70 0.83
C SER A 109 18.94 5.47 -0.01
N LYS A 110 18.82 4.29 0.61
CA LYS A 110 18.53 3.01 -0.07
C LYS A 110 17.06 2.71 -0.21
N LEU A 111 16.20 3.28 0.63
CA LEU A 111 14.76 3.01 0.57
C LEU A 111 14.02 4.01 -0.33
N GLU A 112 13.27 3.49 -1.29
CA GLU A 112 12.25 4.23 -2.02
C GLU A 112 10.87 3.89 -1.42
N LEU A 113 10.11 4.93 -1.07
CA LEU A 113 8.86 4.78 -0.34
C LEU A 113 7.67 4.76 -1.29
N CYS A 114 6.90 3.67 -1.25
CA CYS A 114 5.62 3.58 -1.91
C CYS A 114 4.58 4.43 -1.13
N MET A 115 4.11 5.52 -1.76
CA MET A 115 3.19 6.45 -1.10
C MET A 115 1.74 5.98 -1.25
N PRO A 116 1.00 5.79 -0.15
CA PRO A 116 -0.43 5.54 -0.21
C PRO A 116 -1.16 6.86 -0.50
N ILE A 117 -1.88 6.91 -1.61
CA ILE A 117 -2.60 8.12 -2.05
C ILE A 117 -3.98 8.15 -1.43
N PHE A 118 -4.79 7.11 -1.66
CA PHE A 118 -6.07 6.93 -1.00
C PHE A 118 -6.53 5.48 -1.00
N SER A 119 -7.48 5.17 -0.12
CA SER A 119 -8.17 3.89 -0.08
C SER A 119 -9.65 4.07 -0.35
N TYR A 120 -10.21 3.09 -1.04
CA TYR A 120 -11.63 3.02 -1.39
C TYR A 120 -12.26 1.76 -0.81
N VAL A 121 -13.39 1.90 -0.13
CA VAL A 121 -14.11 0.79 0.50
C VAL A 121 -15.58 0.88 0.15
N ILE A 122 -16.13 -0.18 -0.42
CA ILE A 122 -17.57 -0.34 -0.66
C ILE A 122 -18.12 -1.33 0.36
N ARG A 123 -19.04 -0.88 1.20
CA ARG A 123 -19.75 -1.71 2.16
C ARG A 123 -21.06 -2.24 1.58
N SER A 124 -21.31 -3.54 1.76
CA SER A 124 -22.58 -4.19 1.45
C SER A 124 -23.00 -5.01 2.67
N ASN A 125 -23.94 -4.49 3.45
CA ASN A 125 -24.41 -5.10 4.71
C ASN A 125 -23.26 -5.48 5.66
N LEU A 126 -23.00 -6.79 5.83
CA LEU A 126 -21.96 -7.36 6.69
C LEU A 126 -20.61 -7.49 5.99
N PHE A 127 -20.52 -7.15 4.70
CA PHE A 127 -19.33 -7.34 3.89
C PHE A 127 -18.79 -6.01 3.35
N TYR A 128 -17.54 -6.04 2.90
CA TYR A 128 -16.95 -4.97 2.12
C TYR A 128 -16.03 -5.51 1.02
N LYS A 129 -15.84 -4.69 0.00
CA LYS A 129 -14.75 -4.79 -0.98
C LYS A 129 -13.93 -3.52 -0.90
N GLY A 130 -12.69 -3.57 -1.37
CA GLY A 130 -11.90 -2.35 -1.34
C GLY A 130 -10.62 -2.39 -2.14
N ASP A 131 -10.13 -1.20 -2.43
CA ASP A 131 -8.92 -0.90 -3.18
C ASP A 131 -8.04 0.08 -2.41
N ILE A 132 -6.76 0.06 -2.74
CA ILE A 132 -5.82 1.12 -2.37
C ILE A 132 -5.11 1.63 -3.62
N ILE A 133 -4.92 2.94 -3.69
CA ILE A 133 -4.13 3.59 -4.72
C ILE A 133 -2.80 4.00 -4.11
N LEU A 134 -1.74 3.58 -4.77
CA LEU A 134 -0.36 3.76 -4.34
C LEU A 134 0.44 4.47 -5.44
N SER A 135 1.50 5.17 -5.08
CA SER A 135 2.50 5.58 -6.08
C SER A 135 3.15 4.35 -6.70
N LYS A 136 3.34 4.40 -8.02
CA LYS A 136 4.05 3.35 -8.75
C LYS A 136 5.53 3.39 -8.39
N ILE A 137 6.08 2.25 -8.01
CA ILE A 137 7.51 2.03 -7.84
C ILE A 137 8.07 1.48 -9.15
N THR A 138 9.19 2.03 -9.58
CA THR A 138 9.94 1.54 -10.74
C THR A 138 10.91 0.45 -10.30
N GLY A 139 11.10 -0.56 -11.13
CA GLY A 139 12.03 -1.66 -10.85
C GLY A 139 11.42 -3.03 -11.06
N GLU A 140 12.12 -4.05 -10.60
CA GLU A 140 11.71 -5.45 -10.68
C GLU A 140 11.65 -6.07 -9.29
N THR A 141 10.81 -7.07 -9.13
CA THR A 141 10.75 -7.85 -7.88
C THR A 141 12.08 -8.56 -7.63
N LEU A 142 12.45 -8.69 -6.36
CA LEU A 142 13.77 -9.18 -5.96
C LEU A 142 14.06 -10.61 -6.44
N ASP A 143 13.04 -11.47 -6.51
CA ASP A 143 13.17 -12.81 -7.09
C ASP A 143 13.67 -12.76 -8.53
N LYS A 144 13.14 -11.88 -9.38
CA LYS A 144 13.58 -11.66 -10.75
C LYS A 144 14.98 -11.05 -10.82
N THR A 145 15.26 -10.09 -9.95
CA THR A 145 16.59 -9.45 -9.86
C THR A 145 17.68 -10.47 -9.53
N LEU A 146 17.44 -11.36 -8.56
CA LEU A 146 18.37 -12.41 -8.17
C LEU A 146 18.59 -13.43 -9.31
N MET A 147 17.53 -13.82 -10.02
CA MET A 147 17.64 -14.70 -11.19
C MET A 147 18.53 -14.10 -12.29
N LYS A 148 18.47 -12.79 -12.48
CA LYS A 148 19.27 -12.08 -13.49
C LYS A 148 20.68 -11.72 -13.00
N ARG A 149 20.98 -11.92 -11.71
CA ARG A 149 22.25 -11.50 -11.07
C ARG A 149 22.60 -10.03 -11.33
N LEU A 150 21.60 -9.17 -11.26
CA LEU A 150 21.74 -7.74 -11.61
C LEU A 150 22.59 -6.95 -10.63
N LYS A 151 22.78 -7.45 -9.41
CA LYS A 151 23.57 -6.77 -8.38
C LYS A 151 24.30 -7.77 -7.49
N ILE A 152 25.56 -7.46 -7.18
CA ILE A 152 26.35 -8.18 -6.18
C ILE A 152 25.96 -7.63 -4.78
N ASN A 153 25.85 -8.52 -3.78
CA ASN A 153 25.53 -8.19 -2.37
C ASN A 153 24.15 -7.57 -2.10
N ILE A 154 23.18 -7.76 -3.00
CA ILE A 154 21.82 -7.26 -2.77
C ILE A 154 21.17 -7.93 -1.54
N GLU A 155 21.54 -9.18 -1.26
CA GLU A 155 21.05 -9.93 -0.10
C GLU A 155 21.50 -9.29 1.21
N GLU A 156 22.73 -8.79 1.28
CA GLU A 156 23.26 -8.06 2.44
C GLU A 156 22.48 -6.75 2.65
N GLU A 157 22.26 -5.98 1.60
CA GLU A 157 21.49 -4.74 1.65
C GLU A 157 20.04 -4.99 2.12
N VAL A 158 19.40 -6.03 1.62
CA VAL A 158 18.07 -6.45 2.07
C VAL A 158 18.09 -6.86 3.53
N GLY A 159 19.12 -7.60 3.97
CA GLY A 159 19.33 -7.99 5.37
C GLY A 159 19.45 -6.78 6.30
N LEU A 160 20.22 -5.76 5.89
CA LEU A 160 20.36 -4.50 6.64
C LEU A 160 19.03 -3.73 6.72
N CYS A 161 18.26 -3.69 5.63
CA CYS A 161 16.92 -3.10 5.63
C CYS A 161 15.97 -3.83 6.60
N PHE A 162 15.96 -5.16 6.60
CA PHE A 162 15.16 -5.93 7.55
C PHE A 162 15.57 -5.68 8.99
N ARG A 163 16.88 -5.64 9.27
CA ARG A 163 17.38 -5.30 10.60
C ARG A 163 16.86 -3.94 11.06
N PHE A 164 16.93 -2.94 10.18
CA PHE A 164 16.38 -1.62 10.46
C PHE A 164 14.86 -1.68 10.77
N LEU A 165 14.08 -2.45 10.00
CA LEU A 165 12.65 -2.61 10.23
C LEU A 165 12.37 -3.19 11.62
N PHE A 166 13.04 -4.28 11.98
CA PHE A 166 12.88 -4.90 13.31
C PHE A 166 13.27 -3.97 14.45
N ASP A 167 14.39 -3.27 14.33
CA ASP A 167 14.88 -2.33 15.35
C ASP A 167 13.92 -1.14 15.54
N ASN A 168 13.08 -0.84 14.54
CA ASN A 168 12.06 0.21 14.59
C ASN A 168 10.64 -0.32 14.80
N GLY A 169 10.49 -1.53 15.30
CA GLY A 169 9.20 -2.09 15.70
C GLY A 169 8.29 -2.51 14.56
N VAL A 170 8.82 -2.72 13.34
CA VAL A 170 8.06 -3.23 12.19
C VAL A 170 8.17 -4.74 12.15
N TYR A 171 7.05 -5.43 12.38
CA TYR A 171 6.97 -6.89 12.48
C TYR A 171 5.96 -7.47 11.49
N ASN A 172 5.97 -8.80 11.37
CA ASN A 172 5.04 -9.57 10.53
C ASN A 172 5.04 -9.15 9.07
N PHE A 173 6.17 -8.57 8.61
CA PHE A 173 6.35 -8.30 7.19
C PHE A 173 6.42 -9.62 6.44
N ASP A 174 5.63 -9.74 5.38
CA ASP A 174 5.71 -10.90 4.49
C ASP A 174 7.01 -10.82 3.68
N MET A 175 8.06 -11.50 4.17
CA MET A 175 9.42 -11.50 3.61
C MET A 175 9.52 -12.23 2.26
N ASN A 176 8.44 -12.29 1.50
CA ASN A 176 8.46 -12.83 0.15
C ASN A 176 9.28 -11.90 -0.76
N LEU A 177 10.19 -12.47 -1.53
CA LEU A 177 11.02 -11.73 -2.50
C LEU A 177 10.18 -10.98 -3.54
N THR A 178 8.95 -11.42 -3.79
CA THR A 178 7.99 -10.73 -4.67
C THR A 178 7.43 -9.44 -4.05
N ASN A 179 7.60 -9.24 -2.74
CA ASN A 179 7.16 -8.04 -2.01
C ASN A 179 8.28 -7.00 -1.82
N ILE A 180 9.43 -7.25 -2.44
CA ILE A 180 10.58 -6.35 -2.46
C ILE A 180 10.87 -6.00 -3.90
N ILE A 181 10.90 -4.72 -4.23
CA ILE A 181 11.26 -4.22 -5.56
C ILE A 181 12.64 -3.60 -5.48
N TYR A 182 13.50 -3.94 -6.43
CA TYR A 182 14.79 -3.32 -6.63
C TYR A 182 14.77 -2.50 -7.93
N ASN A 183 15.19 -1.25 -7.82
CA ASN A 183 15.39 -0.36 -8.96
C ASN A 183 16.89 -0.22 -9.25
N PRO A 184 17.40 -0.82 -10.35
CA PRO A 184 18.82 -0.80 -10.67
C PRO A 184 19.31 0.60 -11.11
N GLU A 185 18.43 1.48 -11.61
CA GLU A 185 18.82 2.81 -12.06
C GLU A 185 19.09 3.76 -10.88
N SER A 186 18.28 3.67 -9.83
CA SER A 186 18.43 4.50 -8.62
C SER A 186 19.17 3.79 -7.49
N ASP A 187 19.46 2.51 -7.63
CA ASP A 187 20.05 1.62 -6.63
C ASP A 187 19.25 1.60 -5.31
N LYS A 188 17.91 1.53 -5.43
CA LYS A 188 17.00 1.57 -4.30
C LYS A 188 16.16 0.33 -4.16
N LEU A 189 15.78 0.04 -2.91
CA LEU A 189 14.87 -1.01 -2.52
C LEU A 189 13.53 -0.41 -2.09
N SER A 190 12.44 -1.05 -2.45
CA SER A 190 11.10 -0.69 -2.00
C SER A 190 10.40 -1.91 -1.42
N PHE A 191 9.78 -1.74 -0.26
CA PHE A 191 8.92 -2.75 0.34
C PHE A 191 7.47 -2.45 -0.02
N ILE A 192 6.73 -3.47 -0.43
CA ILE A 192 5.32 -3.38 -0.81
C ILE A 192 4.50 -4.43 -0.05
N ASP A 193 3.17 -4.31 -0.06
CA ASP A 193 2.22 -5.23 0.61
C ASP A 193 2.28 -5.17 2.15
N PHE A 194 1.86 -4.02 2.70
CA PHE A 194 1.85 -3.76 4.15
C PHE A 194 0.56 -4.19 4.86
N ASP A 195 -0.33 -4.90 4.21
CA ASP A 195 -1.64 -5.30 4.74
C ASP A 195 -1.56 -6.12 6.04
N LYS A 196 -0.52 -6.96 6.20
CA LYS A 196 -0.31 -7.82 7.38
C LYS A 196 0.73 -7.29 8.36
N VAL A 197 1.41 -6.21 8.02
CA VAL A 197 2.47 -5.63 8.85
C VAL A 197 1.88 -5.13 10.16
N THR A 198 2.62 -5.33 11.24
CA THR A 198 2.36 -4.76 12.56
C THR A 198 3.47 -3.76 12.88
N ILE A 199 3.10 -2.54 13.23
CA ILE A 199 4.04 -1.50 13.64
C ILE A 199 3.72 -1.14 15.08
N ASN A 200 4.69 -1.40 15.97
CA ASN A 200 4.62 -1.01 17.38
C ASN A 200 5.22 0.40 17.51
N SER A 201 4.36 1.34 17.83
CA SER A 201 4.73 2.75 18.12
C SER A 201 4.87 2.98 19.60
#